data_13d38d5c7a3f5da1d8a732a89968a66d
#
_entry.id   13d38d5c7a3f5da1d8a732a89968a66d
#
_cell.length_a   1.000
_cell.length_b   1.000
_cell.length_c   1.000
_cell.angle_alpha   90.00
_cell.angle_beta   90.00
_cell.angle_gamma   90.00
#
_symmetry.space_group_name_H-M   'P 1'
#
loop_
_entity.id
_entity.type
_entity.pdbx_description
1 polymer ?
#
loop_
_entity_poly.entity_id
_entity_poly.type
_entity_poly.pdbx_seq_one_letter_code
_entity_poly.pdbx_strand_id
1 'polypeptide(L)'
;MKDSQQPSKMPFGRYLPFHEQIKVELPDRTWPTKRIDRAPRWCAVDLRDGNQALIDPMSPERKLEMFKLLVRMGYKEIEVGFPSASQTDF
;
A
#
# COMPACT_ATOMS: atom_id res chain seq x y z
N MET A 1 -2.47 -11.23 -20.42
CA MET A 1 -1.99 -11.13 -19.02
C MET A 1 -3.14 -10.71 -18.14
N LYS A 2 -3.22 -11.30 -16.99
CA LYS A 2 -4.29 -10.97 -16.04
C LYS A 2 -3.75 -9.99 -15.01
N ASP A 3 -4.23 -8.76 -15.07
CA ASP A 3 -3.85 -7.72 -14.13
C ASP A 3 -4.88 -7.57 -13.00
N SER A 4 -5.58 -8.67 -12.71
CA SER A 4 -6.56 -8.69 -11.64
C SER A 4 -5.89 -8.89 -10.28
N GLN A 5 -6.55 -8.40 -9.25
CA GLN A 5 -6.08 -8.54 -7.89
C GLN A 5 -5.98 -10.01 -7.49
N GLN A 6 -4.89 -10.37 -6.84
CA GLN A 6 -4.65 -11.70 -6.30
C GLN A 6 -4.96 -11.72 -4.81
N PRO A 7 -5.41 -12.88 -4.25
CA PRO A 7 -5.51 -13.01 -2.81
C PRO A 7 -4.14 -12.89 -2.15
N SER A 8 -4.11 -12.33 -0.94
CA SER A 8 -2.86 -12.21 -0.19
C SER A 8 -2.33 -13.57 0.21
N LYS A 9 -1.03 -13.80 0.01
CA LYS A 9 -0.33 -14.98 0.50
C LYS A 9 0.39 -14.73 1.82
N MET A 10 0.20 -13.54 2.39
CA MET A 10 0.80 -13.18 3.65
C MET A 10 0.23 -14.03 4.77
N PRO A 11 1.06 -14.62 5.66
CA PRO A 11 0.58 -15.49 6.75
C PRO A 11 0.02 -14.67 7.91
N PHE A 12 -0.97 -13.82 7.63
CA PHE A 12 -1.53 -12.91 8.62
C PHE A 12 -2.19 -13.65 9.80
N GLY A 13 -2.64 -14.89 9.61
CA GLY A 13 -3.21 -15.68 10.69
C GLY A 13 -2.24 -16.02 11.81
N ARG A 14 -0.93 -15.83 11.59
CA ARG A 14 0.09 -16.03 12.62
C ARG A 14 0.22 -14.84 13.57
N TYR A 15 -0.40 -13.74 13.23
CA TYR A 15 -0.28 -12.50 13.98
C TYR A 15 -1.62 -12.18 14.64
N LEU A 16 -1.61 -12.08 15.97
CA LEU A 16 -2.81 -11.72 16.71
C LEU A 16 -2.77 -10.24 17.06
N PRO A 17 -3.87 -9.53 16.90
CA PRO A 17 -3.94 -8.15 17.36
C PRO A 17 -3.65 -8.04 18.86
N PHE A 18 -2.93 -7.01 19.23
CA PHE A 18 -2.53 -6.83 20.63
C PHE A 18 -3.73 -6.78 21.58
N HIS A 19 -4.82 -6.19 21.15
CA HIS A 19 -6.03 -6.07 21.98
C HIS A 19 -6.72 -7.40 22.26
N GLU A 20 -6.45 -8.43 21.46
CA GLU A 20 -6.95 -9.78 21.70
C GLU A 20 -6.09 -10.55 22.70
N GLN A 21 -4.84 -10.11 22.87
CA GLN A 21 -3.89 -10.72 23.79
C GLN A 21 -3.94 -10.07 25.16
N ILE A 22 -4.07 -8.76 25.22
CA ILE A 22 -4.08 -7.97 26.44
C ILE A 22 -5.30 -7.07 26.41
N LYS A 23 -6.16 -7.21 27.41
CA LYS A 23 -7.35 -6.38 27.58
C LYS A 23 -7.16 -5.43 28.75
N VAL A 24 -7.39 -4.15 28.51
CA VAL A 24 -7.40 -3.14 29.55
C VAL A 24 -8.83 -2.60 29.66
N GLU A 25 -9.48 -2.88 30.77
CA GLU A 25 -10.87 -2.51 30.97
C GLU A 25 -10.96 -1.17 31.69
N LEU A 26 -11.11 -0.10 30.92
CA LEU A 26 -11.36 1.24 31.41
C LEU A 26 -12.65 1.73 30.76
N PRO A 27 -13.78 1.75 31.48
CA PRO A 27 -15.10 2.03 30.87
C PRO A 27 -15.21 3.40 30.22
N ASP A 28 -14.43 4.36 30.65
CA ASP A 28 -14.43 5.72 30.14
C ASP A 28 -13.43 5.93 28.98
N ARG A 29 -12.70 4.88 28.59
CA ARG A 29 -11.80 4.94 27.42
C ARG A 29 -12.61 5.11 26.15
N THR A 30 -12.09 5.95 25.23
CA THR A 30 -12.73 6.17 23.94
C THR A 30 -11.87 5.65 22.80
N TRP A 31 -10.94 6.47 22.28
CA TRP A 31 -10.17 6.09 21.08
C TRP A 31 -9.34 4.81 21.25
N PRO A 32 -8.72 4.50 22.42
CA PRO A 32 -7.91 3.29 22.51
C PRO A 32 -8.72 2.00 22.44
N THR A 33 -10.04 2.10 22.65
CA THR A 33 -10.94 0.95 22.56
C THR A 33 -11.41 0.70 21.14
N LYS A 34 -11.31 1.68 20.27
CA LYS A 34 -11.70 1.54 18.88
C LYS A 34 -10.72 0.67 18.13
N ARG A 35 -11.23 -0.11 17.20
CA ARG A 35 -10.46 -1.03 16.39
C ARG A 35 -10.73 -0.79 14.92
N ILE A 36 -9.70 -1.04 14.11
CA ILE A 36 -9.84 -1.08 12.66
C ILE A 36 -10.32 -2.49 12.32
N ASP A 37 -11.55 -2.59 11.82
CA ASP A 37 -12.18 -3.86 11.47
C ASP A 37 -12.25 -4.08 9.96
N ARG A 38 -11.82 -3.11 9.18
CA ARG A 38 -11.75 -3.21 7.71
C ARG A 38 -10.37 -2.79 7.25
N ALA A 39 -9.90 -3.43 6.18
CA ALA A 39 -8.63 -3.04 5.59
C ALA A 39 -8.68 -1.59 5.10
N PRO A 40 -7.69 -0.76 5.43
CA PRO A 40 -7.61 0.58 4.87
C PRO A 40 -7.36 0.51 3.37
N ARG A 41 -7.68 1.61 2.68
CA ARG A 41 -7.34 1.72 1.26
C ARG A 41 -5.89 2.17 1.16
N TRP A 42 -5.02 1.22 0.86
CA TRP A 42 -3.60 1.48 0.73
C TRP A 42 -3.31 2.23 -0.57
N CYS A 43 -2.48 3.26 -0.48
CA CYS A 43 -1.99 3.99 -1.65
C CYS A 43 -0.51 3.66 -1.84
N ALA A 44 -0.15 3.14 -3.02
CA ALA A 44 1.24 2.88 -3.36
C ALA A 44 1.89 4.15 -3.90
N VAL A 45 3.08 4.47 -3.41
CA VAL A 45 3.82 5.67 -3.82
C VAL A 45 5.15 5.35 -4.48
N ASP A 46 5.37 4.08 -4.82
CA ASP A 46 6.63 3.62 -5.42
C ASP A 46 6.92 4.30 -6.75
N LEU A 47 5.90 4.53 -7.56
CA LEU A 47 6.06 5.13 -8.89
C LEU A 47 6.21 6.64 -8.84
N ARG A 48 5.90 7.27 -7.73
CA ARG A 48 6.10 8.70 -7.54
C ARG A 48 7.28 8.95 -6.61
N ASP A 49 7.09 8.82 -5.30
CA ASP A 49 8.15 9.12 -4.31
C ASP A 49 9.35 8.20 -4.47
N GLY A 50 9.11 6.90 -4.64
CA GLY A 50 10.20 5.94 -4.84
C GLY A 50 10.99 6.23 -6.10
N ASN A 51 10.30 6.47 -7.21
CA ASN A 51 10.95 6.79 -8.48
C ASN A 51 11.74 8.12 -8.42
N GLN A 52 11.19 9.13 -7.72
CA GLN A 52 11.87 10.42 -7.55
C GLN A 52 13.16 10.30 -6.76
N ALA A 53 13.25 9.32 -5.87
CA ALA A 53 14.45 9.09 -5.07
C ALA A 53 15.59 8.46 -5.86
N LEU A 54 15.32 7.92 -7.05
CA LEU A 54 16.34 7.29 -7.89
C LEU A 54 17.15 8.37 -8.62
N ILE A 55 18.47 8.15 -8.67
CA ILE A 55 19.36 9.01 -9.46
C ILE A 55 18.98 8.89 -10.94
N ASP A 56 18.65 7.66 -11.36
CA ASP A 56 18.25 7.33 -12.72
C ASP A 56 16.82 6.79 -12.68
N PRO A 57 15.80 7.64 -12.96
CA PRO A 57 14.42 7.22 -12.87
C PRO A 57 14.07 6.09 -13.83
N MET A 58 13.04 5.33 -13.49
CA MET A 58 12.57 4.24 -14.34
C MET A 58 12.01 4.74 -15.66
N SER A 59 12.23 3.97 -16.73
CA SER A 59 11.62 4.22 -18.03
C SER A 59 10.10 4.04 -17.96
N PRO A 60 9.34 4.64 -18.91
CA PRO A 60 7.89 4.42 -18.94
C PRO A 60 7.48 2.96 -19.00
N GLU A 61 8.23 2.13 -19.72
CA GLU A 61 7.95 0.70 -19.83
C GLU A 61 8.09 -0.01 -18.48
N ARG A 62 9.15 0.29 -17.74
CA ARG A 62 9.36 -0.29 -16.41
C ARG A 62 8.31 0.21 -15.42
N LYS A 63 7.95 1.48 -15.50
CA LYS A 63 6.88 2.03 -14.65
C LYS A 63 5.56 1.32 -14.91
N LEU A 64 5.24 1.01 -16.18
CA LEU A 64 4.03 0.29 -16.51
C LEU A 64 4.04 -1.13 -15.95
N GLU A 65 5.17 -1.82 -16.03
CA GLU A 65 5.30 -3.16 -15.44
C GLU A 65 5.10 -3.12 -13.93
N MET A 66 5.69 -2.14 -13.26
CA MET A 66 5.55 -1.95 -11.82
C MET A 66 4.10 -1.63 -11.46
N PHE A 67 3.44 -0.78 -12.25
CA PHE A 67 2.03 -0.46 -12.06
C PHE A 67 1.17 -1.71 -12.10
N LYS A 68 1.37 -2.57 -13.09
CA LYS A 68 0.62 -3.81 -13.21
C LYS A 68 0.86 -4.74 -12.02
N LEU A 69 2.10 -4.79 -11.52
CA LEU A 69 2.42 -5.56 -10.33
C LEU A 69 1.65 -5.04 -9.11
N LEU A 70 1.63 -3.72 -8.92
CA LEU A 70 0.93 -3.11 -7.80
C LEU A 70 -0.57 -3.39 -7.86
N VAL A 71 -1.16 -3.38 -9.05
CA VAL A 71 -2.57 -3.77 -9.23
C VAL A 71 -2.80 -5.21 -8.79
N ARG A 72 -1.92 -6.12 -9.21
CA ARG A 72 -2.03 -7.53 -8.82
C ARG A 72 -1.86 -7.75 -7.33
N MET A 73 -1.05 -6.91 -6.68
CA MET A 73 -0.86 -6.96 -5.22
C MET A 73 -2.09 -6.49 -4.46
N GLY A 74 -2.98 -5.78 -5.11
CA GLY A 74 -4.24 -5.37 -4.50
C GLY A 74 -4.32 -3.92 -4.05
N TYR A 75 -3.37 -3.08 -4.44
CA TYR A 75 -3.47 -1.66 -4.14
C TYR A 75 -4.66 -1.04 -4.87
N LYS A 76 -5.44 -0.24 -4.15
CA LYS A 76 -6.63 0.42 -4.70
C LYS A 76 -6.33 1.83 -5.21
N GLU A 77 -5.26 2.43 -4.73
CA GLU A 77 -4.80 3.74 -5.15
C GLU A 77 -3.31 3.68 -5.44
N ILE A 78 -2.89 4.28 -6.55
CA ILE A 78 -1.50 4.26 -6.97
C ILE A 78 -1.13 5.65 -7.49
N GLU A 79 -0.14 6.29 -6.88
CA GLU A 79 0.42 7.52 -7.41
C GLU A 79 1.43 7.15 -8.50
N VAL A 80 1.20 7.63 -9.71
CA VAL A 80 1.98 7.20 -10.88
C VAL A 80 3.12 8.14 -11.24
N GLY A 81 3.10 9.38 -10.75
CA GLY A 81 4.16 10.29 -11.03
C GLY A 81 3.84 11.72 -10.61
N PHE A 82 4.87 12.57 -10.72
CA PHE A 82 4.77 14.00 -10.53
C PHE A 82 5.26 14.65 -11.82
N PRO A 83 4.37 15.19 -12.67
CA PRO A 83 4.73 15.55 -14.04
C PRO A 83 5.93 16.50 -14.20
N SER A 84 6.15 17.36 -13.21
CA SER A 84 7.28 18.31 -13.27
C SER A 84 8.59 17.71 -12.74
N ALA A 85 8.59 16.48 -12.24
CA ALA A 85 9.79 15.87 -11.66
C ALA A 85 10.78 15.39 -12.74
N SER A 86 10.28 14.82 -13.84
CA SER A 86 11.11 14.29 -14.90
C SER A 86 10.31 14.12 -16.18
N GLN A 87 11.03 13.90 -17.29
CA GLN A 87 10.41 13.63 -18.58
C GLN A 87 9.60 12.32 -18.54
N THR A 88 10.10 11.32 -17.84
CA THR A 88 9.40 10.03 -17.75
C THR A 88 8.11 10.11 -16.95
N ASP A 89 8.01 11.03 -16.00
CA ASP A 89 6.81 11.23 -15.22
C ASP A 89 5.77 12.05 -15.97
N PHE A 90 6.22 12.86 -16.91
CA PHE A 90 5.33 13.64 -17.76
C PHE A 90 4.60 12.77 -18.78
#